data_d1289746902a1053e638441b3c10ec49
#
_entry.id   d1289746902a1053e638441b3c10ec49
#
_cell.length_a   1.000
_cell.length_b   1.000
_cell.length_c   1.000
_cell.angle_alpha   90.00
_cell.angle_beta   90.00
_cell.angle_gamma   90.00
#
_symmetry.space_group_name_H-M   'P 1'
#
loop_
_entity.id
_entity.type
_entity.pdbx_description
1 polymer ?
#
loop_
_entity_poly.entity_id
_entity_poly.type
_entity_poly.pdbx_seq_one_letter_code
_entity_poly.pdbx_strand_id
1 'polypeptide(L)'
;MSTGTPFLSTADIAHILQWRGLGPCLRGLMEALRADFMRWEDFDKSARVAHHSPVGVIELMPISDGRTYAFKYVNGHPGNTALGLSTVMAFGGLASVTTGEPQLISELTLCTALRTAATSVLAASVLARPDSRCMALIGNGAQSEF
;
A
#
# COMPACT_ATOMS: atom_id res chain seq x y z
N MET A 1 9.83 27.19 -12.51
CA MET A 1 10.07 26.07 -13.44
C MET A 1 9.74 24.80 -12.67
N SER A 2 8.75 24.03 -13.12
CA SER A 2 8.42 22.74 -12.49
C SER A 2 9.62 21.82 -12.64
N THR A 3 10.27 21.47 -11.53
CA THR A 3 11.12 20.29 -11.49
C THR A 3 10.18 19.12 -11.67
N GLY A 4 10.33 18.28 -12.68
CA GLY A 4 9.39 17.20 -13.02
C GLY A 4 8.88 16.41 -11.81
N THR A 5 7.82 15.64 -12.02
CA THR A 5 7.22 14.82 -10.94
C THR A 5 8.21 13.78 -10.44
N PRO A 6 8.53 13.73 -9.13
CA PRO A 6 9.42 12.72 -8.57
C PRO A 6 8.84 11.31 -8.75
N PHE A 7 9.73 10.36 -9.03
CA PHE A 7 9.41 8.95 -9.13
C PHE A 7 10.21 8.15 -8.09
N LEU A 8 9.54 7.33 -7.29
CA LEU A 8 10.17 6.38 -6.38
C LEU A 8 10.13 4.98 -6.98
N SER A 9 11.30 4.46 -7.30
CA SER A 9 11.47 3.07 -7.76
C SER A 9 11.48 2.09 -6.60
N THR A 10 11.44 0.79 -6.89
CA THR A 10 11.64 -0.28 -5.91
C THR A 10 12.98 -0.14 -5.18
N ALA A 11 14.04 0.28 -5.89
CA ALA A 11 15.36 0.50 -5.30
C ALA A 11 15.33 1.67 -4.30
N ASP A 12 14.62 2.75 -4.60
CA ASP A 12 14.49 3.89 -3.68
C ASP A 12 13.74 3.49 -2.41
N ILE A 13 12.64 2.73 -2.53
CA ILE A 13 11.91 2.21 -1.36
C ILE A 13 12.80 1.28 -0.53
N ALA A 14 13.53 0.36 -1.18
CA ALA A 14 14.46 -0.53 -0.48
C ALA A 14 15.56 0.27 0.25
N HIS A 15 16.11 1.31 -0.39
CA HIS A 15 17.10 2.18 0.23
C HIS A 15 16.54 2.93 1.46
N ILE A 16 15.30 3.43 1.39
CA ILE A 16 14.63 4.05 2.54
C ILE A 16 14.50 3.06 3.70
N LEU A 17 14.12 1.81 3.41
CA LEU A 17 14.00 0.76 4.43
C LEU A 17 15.36 0.41 5.07
N GLN A 18 16.42 0.35 4.27
CA GLN A 18 17.77 0.12 4.78
C GLN A 18 18.25 1.26 5.64
N TRP A 19 18.04 2.50 5.21
CA TRP A 19 18.49 3.69 5.92
C TRP A 19 17.74 3.93 7.22
N ARG A 20 16.41 3.81 7.23
CA ARG A 20 15.56 4.04 8.40
C ARG A 20 15.41 2.82 9.31
N GLY A 21 15.62 1.65 8.77
CA GLY A 21 15.30 0.37 9.39
C GLY A 21 13.84 -0.05 9.18
N LEU A 22 13.63 -1.34 8.99
CA LEU A 22 12.30 -1.92 8.73
C LEU A 22 11.31 -1.65 9.88
N GLY A 23 11.73 -1.88 11.13
CA GLY A 23 10.87 -1.69 12.30
C GLY A 23 10.32 -0.26 12.45
N PRO A 24 11.16 0.79 12.38
CA PRO A 24 10.68 2.18 12.36
C PRO A 24 9.74 2.49 11.19
N CYS A 25 9.99 1.95 10.00
CA CYS A 25 9.11 2.14 8.83
C CYS A 25 7.74 1.51 9.05
N LEU A 26 7.68 0.27 9.57
CA LEU A 26 6.41 -0.40 9.88
C LEU A 26 5.62 0.34 10.97
N ARG A 27 6.28 0.82 12.03
CA ARG A 27 5.61 1.64 13.05
C ARG A 27 5.04 2.92 12.46
N GLY A 28 5.81 3.64 11.64
CA GLY A 28 5.33 4.85 10.96
C GLY A 28 4.14 4.59 10.04
N LEU A 29 4.14 3.45 9.33
CA LEU A 29 3.00 3.01 8.53
C LEU A 29 1.77 2.72 9.40
N MET A 30 1.93 2.03 10.54
CA MET A 30 0.83 1.78 11.47
C MET A 30 0.22 3.07 12.01
N GLU A 31 1.07 4.04 12.39
CA GLU A 31 0.63 5.35 12.88
C GLU A 31 -0.14 6.12 11.81
N ALA A 32 0.37 6.16 10.58
CA ALA A 32 -0.29 6.81 9.45
C ALA A 32 -1.63 6.14 9.11
N LEU A 33 -1.67 4.81 9.04
CA LEU A 33 -2.89 4.05 8.82
C LEU A 33 -3.93 4.31 9.92
N ARG A 34 -3.51 4.31 11.19
CA ARG A 34 -4.41 4.62 12.31
C ARG A 34 -4.99 6.02 12.18
N ALA A 35 -4.16 7.01 11.86
CA ALA A 35 -4.61 8.38 11.66
C ALA A 35 -5.63 8.50 10.52
N ASP A 36 -5.41 7.79 9.41
CA ASP A 36 -6.34 7.78 8.28
C ASP A 36 -7.65 7.06 8.62
N PHE A 37 -7.60 5.94 9.35
CA PHE A 37 -8.83 5.29 9.83
C PHE A 37 -9.65 6.17 10.78
N MET A 38 -8.99 6.98 11.63
CA MET A 38 -9.68 7.90 12.54
C MET A 38 -10.40 9.04 11.82
N ARG A 39 -9.96 9.40 10.62
CA ARG A 39 -10.59 10.42 9.76
C ARG A 39 -11.26 9.82 8.52
N TRP A 40 -11.75 8.59 8.60
CA TRP A 40 -12.30 7.84 7.47
C TRP A 40 -13.39 8.59 6.71
N GLU A 41 -14.21 9.37 7.40
CA GLU A 41 -15.31 10.13 6.81
C GLU A 41 -14.84 11.35 6.00
N ASP A 42 -13.61 11.82 6.22
CA ASP A 42 -13.04 12.96 5.48
C ASP A 42 -12.66 12.57 4.04
N PHE A 43 -12.59 11.28 3.74
CA PHE A 43 -12.19 10.80 2.43
C PHE A 43 -13.38 10.67 1.47
N ASP A 44 -13.25 11.27 0.28
CA ASP A 44 -14.06 10.89 -0.88
C ASP A 44 -13.53 9.56 -1.44
N LYS A 45 -14.31 8.52 -1.22
CA LYS A 45 -13.98 7.13 -1.56
C LYS A 45 -14.70 6.76 -2.86
N SER A 46 -14.13 7.10 -4.00
CA SER A 46 -14.65 6.66 -5.29
C SER A 46 -14.62 5.14 -5.41
N ALA A 47 -15.61 4.58 -6.08
CA ALA A 47 -15.62 3.14 -6.35
C ALA A 47 -14.38 2.73 -7.13
N ARG A 48 -13.77 1.59 -6.75
CA ARG A 48 -12.67 1.01 -7.53
C ARG A 48 -13.19 0.54 -8.88
N VAL A 49 -12.38 0.74 -9.90
CA VAL A 49 -12.62 0.16 -11.24
C VAL A 49 -11.83 -1.14 -11.32
N ALA A 50 -12.51 -2.25 -11.60
CA ALA A 50 -11.89 -3.56 -11.68
C ALA A 50 -12.18 -4.21 -13.03
N HIS A 51 -11.13 -4.80 -13.63
CA HIS A 51 -11.26 -5.70 -14.78
C HIS A 51 -10.96 -7.12 -14.30
N HIS A 52 -11.98 -7.96 -14.32
CA HIS A 52 -11.88 -9.39 -13.98
C HIS A 52 -11.67 -10.22 -15.23
N SER A 53 -10.79 -11.21 -15.14
CA SER A 53 -10.52 -12.20 -16.18
C SER A 53 -10.41 -13.60 -15.56
N PRO A 54 -10.43 -14.68 -16.36
CA PRO A 54 -10.22 -16.03 -15.85
C PRO A 54 -8.86 -16.25 -15.16
N VAL A 55 -7.86 -15.38 -15.41
CA VAL A 55 -6.49 -15.51 -14.89
C VAL A 55 -6.19 -14.54 -13.75
N GLY A 56 -7.06 -13.57 -13.48
CA GLY A 56 -6.84 -12.62 -12.39
C GLY A 56 -7.65 -11.34 -12.52
N VAL A 57 -7.26 -10.34 -11.74
CA VAL A 57 -7.92 -9.04 -11.68
C VAL A 57 -6.90 -7.91 -11.82
N ILE A 58 -7.31 -6.83 -12.45
CA ILE A 58 -6.60 -5.54 -12.47
C ILE A 58 -7.54 -4.50 -11.89
N GLU A 59 -7.06 -3.72 -10.92
CA GLU A 59 -7.87 -2.72 -10.22
C GLU A 59 -7.20 -1.35 -10.24
N LEU A 60 -8.02 -0.31 -10.38
CA LEU A 60 -7.65 1.08 -10.12
C LEU A 60 -8.44 1.58 -8.91
N MET A 61 -7.73 2.08 -7.91
CA MET A 61 -8.28 2.49 -6.62
C MET A 61 -8.02 3.97 -6.39
N PRO A 62 -8.95 4.87 -6.75
CA PRO A 62 -8.83 6.30 -6.46
C PRO A 62 -9.38 6.64 -5.07
N ILE A 63 -8.83 7.70 -4.47
CA ILE A 63 -9.30 8.29 -3.21
C ILE A 63 -8.84 9.76 -3.10
N SER A 64 -9.59 10.59 -2.41
CA SER A 64 -9.19 11.97 -2.11
C SER A 64 -9.59 12.38 -0.70
N ASP A 65 -8.78 13.21 -0.05
CA ASP A 65 -9.13 13.87 1.21
C ASP A 65 -9.47 15.38 1.01
N GLY A 66 -9.75 15.77 -0.24
CA GLY A 66 -10.05 17.15 -0.61
C GLY A 66 -8.80 18.03 -0.80
N ARG A 67 -7.62 17.57 -0.41
CA ARG A 67 -6.32 18.25 -0.59
C ARG A 67 -5.40 17.47 -1.52
N THR A 68 -5.32 16.18 -1.30
CA THR A 68 -4.51 15.24 -2.07
C THR A 68 -5.43 14.22 -2.71
N TYR A 69 -5.29 14.07 -4.01
CA TYR A 69 -5.83 12.94 -4.74
C TYR A 69 -4.77 11.84 -4.80
N ALA A 70 -5.16 10.62 -4.50
CA ALA A 70 -4.30 9.45 -4.60
C ALA A 70 -4.95 8.38 -5.47
N PHE A 71 -4.15 7.64 -6.21
CA PHE A 71 -4.61 6.43 -6.87
C PHE A 71 -3.59 5.31 -6.75
N LYS A 72 -4.08 4.08 -6.81
CA LYS A 72 -3.26 2.89 -6.92
C LYS A 72 -3.80 2.01 -8.03
N TYR A 73 -2.91 1.63 -8.96
CA TYR A 73 -3.07 0.48 -9.84
C TYR A 73 -2.53 -0.76 -9.14
N VAL A 74 -3.25 -1.86 -9.19
CA VAL A 74 -2.79 -3.14 -8.66
C VAL A 74 -3.37 -4.30 -9.46
N ASN A 75 -2.59 -5.35 -9.65
CA ASN A 75 -3.07 -6.62 -10.18
C ASN A 75 -3.11 -7.71 -9.09
N GLY A 76 -3.94 -8.73 -9.34
CA GLY A 76 -3.93 -9.99 -8.61
C GLY A 76 -3.99 -11.14 -9.62
N HIS A 77 -2.85 -11.77 -9.90
CA HIS A 77 -2.71 -12.86 -10.87
C HIS A 77 -2.03 -14.06 -10.22
N PRO A 78 -2.80 -14.97 -9.58
CA PRO A 78 -2.25 -16.11 -8.84
C PRO A 78 -1.33 -17.02 -9.67
N GLY A 79 -1.58 -17.15 -10.96
CA GLY A 79 -0.79 -17.96 -11.88
C GLY A 79 0.59 -17.40 -12.25
N ASN A 80 0.89 -16.16 -11.90
CA ASN A 80 2.15 -15.49 -12.28
C ASN A 80 3.40 -16.18 -11.76
N THR A 81 3.33 -16.90 -10.65
CA THR A 81 4.45 -17.66 -10.11
C THR A 81 5.00 -18.70 -11.09
N ALA A 82 4.13 -19.30 -11.91
CA ALA A 82 4.56 -20.23 -12.97
C ALA A 82 5.36 -19.54 -14.10
N LEU A 83 5.24 -18.22 -14.20
CA LEU A 83 5.96 -17.37 -15.16
C LEU A 83 7.17 -16.67 -14.53
N GLY A 84 7.49 -16.93 -13.26
CA GLY A 84 8.54 -16.23 -12.52
C GLY A 84 8.21 -14.77 -12.19
N LEU A 85 6.93 -14.39 -12.26
CA LEU A 85 6.43 -13.05 -11.95
C LEU A 85 5.76 -13.00 -10.58
N SER A 86 5.72 -11.81 -9.98
CA SER A 86 4.96 -11.57 -8.76
C SER A 86 3.46 -11.71 -9.01
N THR A 87 2.74 -12.32 -8.06
CA THR A 87 1.27 -12.44 -8.11
C THR A 87 0.56 -11.11 -7.98
N VAL A 88 1.22 -10.16 -7.28
CA VAL A 88 0.74 -8.78 -7.08
C VAL A 88 1.83 -7.82 -7.50
N MET A 89 1.50 -6.88 -8.36
CA MET A 89 2.34 -5.75 -8.75
C MET A 89 1.48 -4.49 -8.70
N ALA A 90 2.07 -3.38 -8.25
CA ALA A 90 1.32 -2.16 -8.06
C ALA A 90 2.20 -0.93 -8.32
N PHE A 91 1.57 0.14 -8.78
CA PHE A 91 2.12 1.50 -8.78
C PHE A 91 1.00 2.50 -8.49
N GLY A 92 1.35 3.72 -8.19
CA GLY A 92 0.36 4.75 -7.94
C GLY A 92 0.97 6.12 -7.86
N GLY A 93 0.15 7.10 -7.52
CA GLY A 93 0.61 8.47 -7.45
C GLY A 93 -0.25 9.34 -6.56
N LEU A 94 0.31 10.51 -6.29
CA LEU A 94 -0.32 11.60 -5.56
C LEU A 94 -0.41 12.82 -6.47
N ALA A 95 -1.51 13.55 -6.38
CA ALA A 95 -1.70 14.83 -7.06
C ALA A 95 -2.37 15.84 -6.13
N SER A 96 -2.10 17.12 -6.37
CA SER A 96 -2.80 18.23 -5.72
C SER A 96 -4.24 18.30 -6.22
N VAL A 97 -5.22 18.29 -5.34
CA VAL A 97 -6.63 18.52 -5.73
C VAL A 97 -6.83 19.95 -6.26
N THR A 98 -6.10 20.91 -5.71
CA THR A 98 -6.25 22.33 -6.10
C THR A 98 -5.74 22.63 -7.51
N THR A 99 -4.62 22.02 -7.91
CA THR A 99 -3.95 22.36 -9.18
C THR A 99 -3.98 21.23 -10.20
N GLY A 100 -4.30 19.99 -9.78
CA GLY A 100 -4.15 18.79 -10.59
C GLY A 100 -2.68 18.37 -10.82
N GLU A 101 -1.71 19.07 -10.22
CA GLU A 101 -0.29 18.80 -10.41
C GLU A 101 0.09 17.44 -9.80
N PRO A 102 0.70 16.52 -10.58
CA PRO A 102 1.26 15.29 -10.05
C PRO A 102 2.41 15.60 -9.09
N GLN A 103 2.31 15.15 -7.84
CA GLN A 103 3.28 15.41 -6.77
C GLN A 103 4.25 14.26 -6.58
N LEU A 104 3.82 13.04 -6.87
CA LEU A 104 4.62 11.84 -6.71
C LEU A 104 4.05 10.72 -7.59
N ILE A 105 4.93 9.93 -8.18
CA ILE A 105 4.63 8.60 -8.72
C ILE A 105 5.53 7.61 -7.98
N SER A 106 4.99 6.45 -7.61
CA SER A 106 5.74 5.45 -6.84
C SER A 106 5.44 4.03 -7.29
N GLU A 107 6.45 3.20 -7.26
CA GLU A 107 6.30 1.76 -7.16
C GLU A 107 5.54 1.46 -5.86
N LEU A 108 4.57 0.57 -5.91
CA LEU A 108 3.75 0.23 -4.75
C LEU A 108 3.64 -1.28 -4.48
N THR A 109 4.39 -2.14 -5.18
CA THR A 109 4.39 -3.59 -4.92
C THR A 109 4.94 -3.88 -3.53
N LEU A 110 6.14 -3.37 -3.23
CA LEU A 110 6.78 -3.48 -1.93
C LEU A 110 5.97 -2.72 -0.86
N CYS A 111 5.54 -1.49 -1.18
CA CYS A 111 4.70 -0.71 -0.28
C CYS A 111 3.38 -1.42 0.05
N THR A 112 2.77 -2.16 -0.90
CA THR A 112 1.55 -2.93 -0.66
C THR A 112 1.79 -4.07 0.34
N ALA A 113 2.92 -4.76 0.26
CA ALA A 113 3.28 -5.80 1.23
C ALA A 113 3.46 -5.20 2.64
N LEU A 114 4.28 -4.17 2.76
CA LEU A 114 4.55 -3.48 4.02
C LEU A 114 3.28 -2.92 4.68
N ARG A 115 2.46 -2.17 3.92
CA ARG A 115 1.25 -1.57 4.49
C ARG A 115 0.22 -2.64 4.88
N THR A 116 0.18 -3.77 4.19
CA THR A 116 -0.76 -4.86 4.51
C THR A 116 -0.34 -5.56 5.80
N ALA A 117 0.95 -5.85 5.98
CA ALA A 117 1.49 -6.35 7.24
C ALA A 117 1.22 -5.35 8.38
N ALA A 118 1.54 -4.07 8.18
CA ALA A 118 1.27 -3.02 9.18
C ALA A 118 -0.22 -2.91 9.53
N THR A 119 -1.13 -3.05 8.56
CA THR A 119 -2.59 -3.05 8.81
C THR A 119 -3.00 -4.27 9.65
N SER A 120 -2.45 -5.45 9.38
CA SER A 120 -2.74 -6.68 10.12
C SER A 120 -2.29 -6.55 11.58
N VAL A 121 -1.10 -6.01 11.83
CA VAL A 121 -0.59 -5.78 13.18
C VAL A 121 -1.39 -4.69 13.90
N LEU A 122 -1.78 -3.62 13.20
CA LEU A 122 -2.68 -2.58 13.76
C LEU A 122 -4.01 -3.19 14.18
N ALA A 123 -4.64 -4.01 13.34
CA ALA A 123 -5.88 -4.71 13.68
C ALA A 123 -5.69 -5.64 14.87
N ALA A 124 -4.62 -6.42 14.90
CA ALA A 124 -4.30 -7.30 16.02
C ALA A 124 -4.11 -6.52 17.33
N SER A 125 -3.47 -5.36 17.29
CA SER A 125 -3.27 -4.51 18.49
C SER A 125 -4.56 -4.01 19.15
N VAL A 126 -5.66 -3.98 18.38
CA VAL A 126 -6.99 -3.53 18.86
C VAL A 126 -7.92 -4.70 19.16
N LEU A 127 -7.82 -5.78 18.39
CA LEU A 127 -8.79 -6.89 18.42
C LEU A 127 -8.29 -8.11 19.18
N ALA A 128 -6.98 -8.30 19.37
CA ALA A 128 -6.46 -9.43 20.11
C ALA A 128 -6.78 -9.29 21.61
N ARG A 129 -6.93 -10.42 22.28
CA ARG A 129 -7.08 -10.42 23.73
C ARG A 129 -5.79 -9.90 24.40
N PRO A 130 -5.88 -9.14 25.49
CA PRO A 130 -4.70 -8.54 26.15
C PRO A 130 -3.67 -9.57 26.65
N ASP A 131 -4.12 -10.81 26.93
CA ASP A 131 -3.30 -11.91 27.42
C ASP A 131 -2.71 -12.81 26.32
N SER A 132 -2.97 -12.47 25.02
CA SER A 132 -2.43 -13.23 23.90
C SER A 132 -0.89 -13.22 23.89
N ARG A 133 -0.27 -14.39 23.71
CA ARG A 133 1.19 -14.56 23.69
C ARG A 133 1.68 -15.27 22.42
N CYS A 134 0.76 -15.83 21.66
CA CYS A 134 1.07 -16.57 20.44
C CYS A 134 0.23 -16.01 19.28
N MET A 135 0.86 -15.91 18.12
CA MET A 135 0.20 -15.59 16.85
C MET A 135 0.46 -16.75 15.88
N ALA A 136 -0.60 -17.23 15.25
CA ALA A 136 -0.48 -18.19 14.15
C ALA A 136 -0.56 -17.41 12.82
N LEU A 137 0.40 -17.65 11.94
CA LEU A 137 0.41 -17.10 10.59
C LEU A 137 0.10 -18.23 9.60
N ILE A 138 -1.00 -18.12 8.88
CA ILE A 138 -1.43 -19.11 7.88
C ILE A 138 -1.16 -18.53 6.49
N GLY A 139 -0.28 -19.21 5.74
CA GLY A 139 0.27 -18.73 4.47
C GLY A 139 1.68 -18.15 4.67
N ASN A 140 2.51 -18.35 3.67
CA ASN A 140 3.92 -17.96 3.70
C ASN A 140 4.29 -17.15 2.45
N GLY A 141 3.45 -16.18 2.12
CA GLY A 141 3.64 -15.26 0.99
C GLY A 141 4.43 -14.02 1.36
N ALA A 142 4.58 -13.09 0.41
CA ALA A 142 5.38 -11.86 0.55
C ALA A 142 5.01 -11.00 1.77
N GLN A 143 3.77 -11.06 2.26
CA GLN A 143 3.34 -10.27 3.43
C GLN A 143 3.78 -10.89 4.76
N SER A 144 4.13 -12.17 4.77
CA SER A 144 4.59 -12.86 5.99
C SER A 144 6.07 -12.57 6.33
N GLU A 145 6.78 -11.87 5.45
CA GLU A 145 8.16 -11.43 5.66
C GLU A 145 8.24 -10.16 6.53
N PHE A 146 7.14 -9.45 6.67
CA PHE A 146 7.02 -8.18 7.37
C PHE A 146 6.06 -8.26 8.56
#